data_d9734ae7d6c78231cb238f3fcab3b054
#
_entry.id   d9734ae7d6c78231cb238f3fcab3b054
#
_cell.length_a   1.000
_cell.length_b   1.000
_cell.length_c   1.000
_cell.angle_alpha   90.00
_cell.angle_beta   90.00
_cell.angle_gamma   90.00
#
_symmetry.space_group_name_H-M   'P 1'
#
loop_
_entity.id
_entity.type
_entity.pdbx_description
1 polymer ?
#
loop_
_entity_poly.entity_id
_entity_poly.type
_entity_poly.pdbx_seq_one_letter_code
_entity_poly.pdbx_strand_id
1 'polypeptide(L)'
;INDRESIADTFRKAFIIATTGRPGPVIIDIPKDLTDPNVKIDFDYKKNIKIRSYKIKTNEDENKIEEAAKILCSAKKPMIYSGGGVILSKASKELIKLTKLLNYPITNTLMGLGAYPSSDNQFLGMLGMHGTYEANMAMHDCDVLLAVGARFDDRVTGDTKQFCPKAKIIHIDIDPSSISKIIEVDHSLIGLSLIHISEPTRRPII
;
A
#
# COMPACT_ATOMS: atom_id res chain seq x y z
N ILE A 1 -7.53 25.34 13.64
CA ILE A 1 -7.72 26.59 12.86
C ILE A 1 -7.44 27.75 13.78
N ASN A 2 -6.60 28.71 13.38
CA ASN A 2 -6.19 29.83 14.22
C ASN A 2 -6.81 31.18 13.80
N ASP A 3 -7.34 31.25 12.61
CA ASP A 3 -7.98 32.46 12.06
C ASP A 3 -9.16 32.08 11.14
N ARG A 4 -10.09 33.02 10.94
CA ARG A 4 -11.31 32.80 10.16
C ARG A 4 -11.03 32.66 8.67
N GLU A 5 -10.09 33.40 8.16
CA GLU A 5 -9.72 33.43 6.74
C GLU A 5 -9.15 32.09 6.29
N SER A 6 -8.51 31.34 7.22
CA SER A 6 -7.94 30.02 6.93
C SER A 6 -8.95 28.87 6.96
N ILE A 7 -10.20 29.09 7.39
CA ILE A 7 -11.22 28.03 7.54
C ILE A 7 -11.40 27.28 6.23
N ALA A 8 -11.72 27.97 5.14
CA ALA A 8 -12.00 27.35 3.84
C ALA A 8 -10.78 26.58 3.30
N ASP A 9 -9.58 27.16 3.40
CA ASP A 9 -8.32 26.52 2.98
C ASP A 9 -8.02 25.28 3.82
N THR A 10 -8.27 25.34 5.12
CA THR A 10 -8.04 24.18 6.04
C THR A 10 -8.97 23.02 5.70
N PHE A 11 -10.26 23.28 5.48
CA PHE A 11 -11.20 22.24 5.05
C PHE A 11 -10.76 21.59 3.74
N ARG A 12 -10.37 22.39 2.75
CA ARG A 12 -9.91 21.84 1.46
C ARG A 12 -8.63 21.02 1.59
N LYS A 13 -7.66 21.48 2.40
CA LYS A 13 -6.44 20.70 2.70
C LYS A 13 -6.78 19.37 3.37
N ALA A 14 -7.72 19.42 4.33
CA ALA A 14 -8.19 18.22 5.03
C ALA A 14 -8.83 17.21 4.06
N PHE A 15 -9.68 17.67 3.15
CA PHE A 15 -10.27 16.80 2.11
C PHE A 15 -9.20 16.18 1.20
N ILE A 16 -8.21 16.97 0.76
CA ILE A 16 -7.11 16.46 -0.05
C ILE A 16 -6.35 15.37 0.70
N ILE A 17 -5.99 15.60 1.97
CA ILE A 17 -5.27 14.63 2.79
C ILE A 17 -6.13 13.39 3.03
N ALA A 18 -7.42 13.56 3.34
CA ALA A 18 -8.33 12.46 3.63
C ALA A 18 -8.57 11.52 2.43
N THR A 19 -8.47 12.04 1.20
CA THR A 19 -8.88 11.31 -0.02
C THR A 19 -7.73 10.90 -0.94
N THR A 20 -6.50 11.35 -0.66
CA THR A 20 -5.33 11.07 -1.52
C THR A 20 -4.24 10.32 -0.76
N GLY A 21 -3.27 9.78 -1.49
CA GLY A 21 -2.22 8.94 -0.90
C GLY A 21 -2.82 7.70 -0.25
N ARG A 22 -2.59 7.53 1.04
CA ARG A 22 -3.28 6.55 1.88
C ARG A 22 -4.50 7.24 2.50
N PRO A 23 -5.73 6.99 2.00
CA PRO A 23 -6.93 7.65 2.51
C PRO A 23 -7.19 7.34 3.97
N GLY A 24 -7.68 8.34 4.71
CA GLY A 24 -8.00 8.18 6.13
C GLY A 24 -8.71 9.39 6.71
N PRO A 25 -9.19 9.30 7.97
CA PRO A 25 -9.89 10.40 8.63
C PRO A 25 -8.94 11.55 8.94
N VAL A 26 -9.47 12.78 8.84
CA VAL A 26 -8.80 14.02 9.25
C VAL A 26 -9.69 14.74 10.23
N ILE A 27 -9.14 15.16 11.35
CA ILE A 27 -9.86 15.94 12.37
C ILE A 27 -9.51 17.41 12.18
N ILE A 28 -10.53 18.26 12.15
CA ILE A 28 -10.38 19.71 12.12
C ILE A 28 -10.93 20.26 13.44
N ASP A 29 -10.05 20.89 14.22
CA ASP A 29 -10.45 21.60 15.43
C ASP A 29 -10.79 23.06 15.07
N ILE A 30 -12.02 23.50 15.44
CA ILE A 30 -12.52 24.85 15.19
C ILE A 30 -12.84 25.49 16.53
N PRO A 31 -12.02 26.42 17.04
CA PRO A 31 -12.31 27.18 18.25
C PRO A 31 -13.64 27.95 18.14
N LYS A 32 -14.39 28.02 19.26
CA LYS A 32 -15.74 28.59 19.31
C LYS A 32 -15.78 30.06 18.86
N ASP A 33 -14.76 30.83 19.17
CA ASP A 33 -14.66 32.26 18.81
C ASP A 33 -14.58 32.50 17.31
N LEU A 34 -14.12 31.49 16.53
CA LEU A 34 -14.08 31.55 15.09
C LEU A 34 -15.45 31.31 14.43
N THR A 35 -16.43 30.81 15.18
CA THR A 35 -17.77 30.48 14.68
C THR A 35 -18.85 31.50 15.06
N ASP A 36 -18.47 32.73 15.45
CA ASP A 36 -19.41 33.81 15.78
C ASP A 36 -20.29 34.13 14.56
N PRO A 37 -21.63 33.97 14.67
CA PRO A 37 -22.55 34.19 13.55
C PRO A 37 -22.68 35.65 13.14
N ASN A 38 -22.23 36.60 13.99
CA ASN A 38 -22.29 38.01 13.69
C ASN A 38 -21.11 38.52 12.84
N VAL A 39 -20.10 37.69 12.64
CA VAL A 39 -18.92 38.06 11.85
C VAL A 39 -19.02 37.44 10.46
N LYS A 40 -19.07 38.33 9.44
CA LYS A 40 -18.98 37.89 8.04
C LYS A 40 -17.54 37.52 7.70
N ILE A 41 -17.37 36.41 6.97
CA ILE A 41 -16.09 35.97 6.46
C ILE A 41 -16.14 36.09 4.95
N ASP A 42 -15.22 36.83 4.39
CA ASP A 42 -14.93 36.81 2.95
C ASP A 42 -13.81 35.84 2.71
N PHE A 43 -14.05 34.77 1.92
CA PHE A 43 -13.05 33.85 1.55
C PHE A 43 -12.98 33.63 0.03
N ASP A 44 -11.78 33.55 -0.50
CA ASP A 44 -11.54 33.21 -1.89
C ASP A 44 -11.46 31.71 -2.07
N TYR A 45 -12.26 31.17 -2.98
CA TYR A 45 -12.29 29.75 -3.26
C TYR A 45 -11.16 29.37 -4.24
N LYS A 46 -9.95 29.20 -3.70
CA LYS A 46 -8.78 28.81 -4.49
C LYS A 46 -8.95 27.42 -5.09
N LYS A 47 -8.91 27.30 -6.41
CA LYS A 47 -9.02 26.00 -7.11
C LYS A 47 -7.83 25.07 -6.82
N ASN A 48 -6.62 25.62 -6.71
CA ASN A 48 -5.39 24.85 -6.50
C ASN A 48 -4.78 25.17 -5.13
N ILE A 49 -4.81 24.18 -4.23
CA ILE A 49 -4.16 24.27 -2.93
C ILE A 49 -2.90 23.43 -2.94
N LYS A 50 -1.77 24.05 -2.60
CA LYS A 50 -0.50 23.35 -2.37
C LYS A 50 -0.33 23.11 -0.87
N ILE A 51 -0.09 21.85 -0.49
CA ILE A 51 0.22 21.47 0.89
C ILE A 51 1.74 21.25 0.96
N ARG A 52 2.42 22.10 1.74
CA ARG A 52 3.90 22.17 1.77
C ARG A 52 4.55 20.82 2.14
N SER A 53 4.01 20.13 3.12
CA SER A 53 4.56 18.90 3.69
C SER A 53 3.96 17.62 3.13
N TYR A 54 2.94 17.73 2.27
CA TYR A 54 2.22 16.57 1.73
C TYR A 54 2.48 16.43 0.24
N LYS A 55 3.28 15.45 -0.12
CA LYS A 55 3.60 15.10 -1.51
C LYS A 55 3.40 13.60 -1.70
N ILE A 56 2.52 13.24 -2.63
CA ILE A 56 2.35 11.86 -3.05
C ILE A 56 3.42 11.57 -4.10
N LYS A 57 4.25 10.56 -3.86
CA LYS A 57 5.14 10.04 -4.88
C LYS A 57 4.32 9.18 -5.84
N THR A 58 4.33 9.54 -7.11
CA THR A 58 3.59 8.81 -8.16
C THR A 58 4.50 8.02 -9.09
N ASN A 59 5.77 8.35 -9.13
CA ASN A 59 6.75 7.73 -10.02
C ASN A 59 7.90 7.16 -9.19
N GLU A 60 8.23 5.92 -9.44
CA GLU A 60 9.43 5.25 -8.92
C GLU A 60 10.55 5.25 -9.96
N ASP A 61 11.77 5.02 -9.45
CA ASP A 61 12.94 4.82 -10.27
C ASP A 61 12.84 3.48 -11.01
N GLU A 62 12.95 3.49 -12.34
CA GLU A 62 12.93 2.29 -13.18
C GLU A 62 13.99 1.27 -12.75
N ASN A 63 15.17 1.73 -12.30
CA ASN A 63 16.22 0.85 -11.82
C ASN A 63 15.77 0.00 -10.62
N LYS A 64 15.02 0.59 -9.69
CA LYS A 64 14.46 -0.14 -8.54
C LYS A 64 13.44 -1.19 -8.95
N ILE A 65 12.64 -0.90 -9.97
CA ILE A 65 11.67 -1.87 -10.51
C ILE A 65 12.43 -3.04 -11.15
N GLU A 66 13.50 -2.78 -11.91
CA GLU A 66 14.34 -3.83 -12.49
C GLU A 66 15.05 -4.68 -11.44
N GLU A 67 15.56 -4.07 -10.37
CA GLU A 67 16.14 -4.80 -9.24
C GLU A 67 15.13 -5.70 -8.56
N ALA A 68 13.92 -5.21 -8.28
CA ALA A 68 12.82 -5.99 -7.73
C ALA A 68 12.46 -7.18 -8.65
N ALA A 69 12.38 -6.96 -9.96
CA ALA A 69 12.11 -8.00 -10.94
C ALA A 69 13.21 -9.09 -10.96
N LYS A 70 14.49 -8.69 -10.89
CA LYS A 70 15.62 -9.65 -10.81
C LYS A 70 15.54 -10.51 -9.55
N ILE A 71 15.21 -9.91 -8.39
CA ILE A 71 15.03 -10.63 -7.12
C ILE A 71 13.88 -11.65 -7.28
N LEU A 72 12.73 -11.23 -7.81
CA LEU A 72 11.58 -12.10 -8.03
C LEU A 72 11.93 -13.28 -8.96
N CYS A 73 12.56 -13.01 -10.12
CA CYS A 73 12.92 -14.05 -11.07
C CYS A 73 13.95 -15.04 -10.55
N SER A 74 14.74 -14.71 -9.52
CA SER A 74 15.72 -15.60 -8.90
C SER A 74 15.15 -16.46 -7.79
N ALA A 75 13.90 -16.25 -7.38
CA ALA A 75 13.27 -16.95 -6.27
C ALA A 75 13.02 -18.43 -6.57
N LYS A 76 13.22 -19.28 -5.56
CA LYS A 76 12.92 -20.71 -5.61
C LYS A 76 11.63 -21.07 -4.90
N LYS A 77 11.27 -20.29 -3.86
CA LYS A 77 10.06 -20.43 -3.06
C LYS A 77 9.40 -19.07 -2.87
N PRO A 78 8.98 -18.42 -3.97
CA PRO A 78 8.39 -17.08 -3.90
C PRO A 78 7.01 -17.10 -3.27
N MET A 79 6.61 -15.96 -2.69
CA MET A 79 5.26 -15.72 -2.18
C MET A 79 4.81 -14.31 -2.50
N ILE A 80 3.56 -14.16 -2.95
CA ILE A 80 2.92 -12.86 -3.10
C ILE A 80 1.97 -12.64 -1.92
N TYR A 81 2.07 -11.47 -1.29
CA TYR A 81 1.24 -11.04 -0.17
C TYR A 81 0.53 -9.75 -0.52
N SER A 82 -0.77 -9.80 -0.79
CA SER A 82 -1.54 -8.64 -1.21
C SER A 82 -2.45 -8.11 -0.12
N GLY A 83 -2.50 -6.78 0.00
CA GLY A 83 -3.31 -6.08 0.97
C GLY A 83 -4.39 -5.19 0.37
N GLY A 84 -5.09 -4.45 1.22
CA GLY A 84 -6.15 -3.52 0.84
C GLY A 84 -5.71 -2.42 -0.12
N GLY A 85 -4.41 -2.09 -0.16
CA GLY A 85 -3.84 -1.11 -1.11
C GLY A 85 -4.04 -1.52 -2.58
N VAL A 86 -4.07 -2.81 -2.89
CA VAL A 86 -4.36 -3.31 -4.24
C VAL A 86 -5.79 -2.98 -4.66
N ILE A 87 -6.75 -3.16 -3.74
CA ILE A 87 -8.18 -2.85 -4.01
C ILE A 87 -8.38 -1.34 -4.14
N LEU A 88 -7.81 -0.56 -3.21
CA LEU A 88 -7.92 0.90 -3.20
C LEU A 88 -7.32 1.53 -4.45
N SER A 89 -6.21 0.98 -4.96
CA SER A 89 -5.58 1.42 -6.21
C SER A 89 -6.21 0.84 -7.48
N LYS A 90 -7.24 -0.03 -7.35
CA LYS A 90 -7.90 -0.75 -8.46
C LYS A 90 -6.93 -1.63 -9.27
N ALA A 91 -5.87 -2.15 -8.64
CA ALA A 91 -4.78 -2.91 -9.27
C ALA A 91 -5.02 -4.43 -9.31
N SER A 92 -6.23 -4.91 -9.02
CA SER A 92 -6.52 -6.36 -8.94
C SER A 92 -6.28 -7.08 -10.27
N LYS A 93 -6.59 -6.44 -11.40
CA LYS A 93 -6.37 -7.03 -12.74
C LYS A 93 -4.88 -7.21 -13.04
N GLU A 94 -4.08 -6.24 -12.69
CA GLU A 94 -2.62 -6.25 -12.86
C GLU A 94 -1.98 -7.28 -11.94
N LEU A 95 -2.43 -7.36 -10.68
CA LEU A 95 -2.00 -8.38 -9.73
C LEU A 95 -2.27 -9.79 -10.25
N ILE A 96 -3.46 -10.04 -10.78
CA ILE A 96 -3.82 -11.34 -11.39
C ILE A 96 -2.87 -11.66 -12.56
N LYS A 97 -2.63 -10.70 -13.45
CA LYS A 97 -1.70 -10.88 -14.58
C LYS A 97 -0.29 -11.21 -14.11
N LEU A 98 0.24 -10.46 -13.14
CA LEU A 98 1.56 -10.68 -12.59
C LEU A 98 1.66 -12.07 -11.93
N THR A 99 0.69 -12.43 -11.08
CA THR A 99 0.64 -13.72 -10.39
C THR A 99 0.62 -14.89 -11.39
N LYS A 100 -0.17 -14.77 -12.47
CA LYS A 100 -0.24 -15.77 -13.54
C LYS A 100 1.05 -15.85 -14.35
N LEU A 101 1.64 -14.70 -14.68
CA LEU A 101 2.91 -14.64 -15.43
C LEU A 101 4.05 -15.31 -14.65
N LEU A 102 4.16 -15.02 -13.36
CA LEU A 102 5.20 -15.57 -12.50
C LEU A 102 4.87 -17.00 -12.04
N ASN A 103 3.62 -17.42 -12.12
CA ASN A 103 3.11 -18.67 -11.56
C ASN A 103 3.43 -18.85 -10.06
N TYR A 104 3.28 -17.79 -9.27
CA TYR A 104 3.59 -17.75 -7.85
C TYR A 104 2.34 -17.94 -6.99
N PRO A 105 2.46 -18.60 -5.82
CA PRO A 105 1.37 -18.64 -4.85
C PRO A 105 1.12 -17.26 -4.27
N ILE A 106 -0.14 -17.00 -3.94
CA ILE A 106 -0.60 -15.71 -3.40
C ILE A 106 -1.47 -15.90 -2.18
N THR A 107 -1.30 -15.02 -1.20
CA THR A 107 -2.15 -14.86 -0.03
C THR A 107 -2.59 -13.42 0.14
N ASN A 108 -3.70 -13.21 0.83
CA ASN A 108 -4.26 -11.88 1.06
C ASN A 108 -4.33 -11.55 2.55
N THR A 109 -4.22 -10.26 2.87
CA THR A 109 -4.70 -9.76 4.17
C THR A 109 -6.22 -9.83 4.24
N LEU A 110 -6.80 -9.67 5.42
CA LEU A 110 -8.25 -9.51 5.58
C LEU A 110 -8.80 -8.39 4.68
N MET A 111 -8.14 -7.22 4.66
CA MET A 111 -8.53 -6.08 3.83
C MET A 111 -8.17 -6.26 2.34
N GLY A 112 -7.35 -7.25 2.00
CA GLY A 112 -7.00 -7.63 0.64
C GLY A 112 -7.88 -8.71 0.04
N LEU A 113 -8.80 -9.30 0.82
CA LEU A 113 -9.74 -10.30 0.30
C LEU A 113 -10.57 -9.70 -0.86
N GLY A 114 -10.60 -10.43 -1.98
CA GLY A 114 -11.19 -9.96 -3.23
C GLY A 114 -10.21 -9.30 -4.20
N ALA A 115 -8.95 -9.04 -3.82
CA ALA A 115 -7.92 -8.58 -4.75
C ALA A 115 -7.51 -9.66 -5.75
N TYR A 116 -7.61 -10.93 -5.37
CA TYR A 116 -7.31 -12.09 -6.20
C TYR A 116 -8.44 -13.11 -6.11
N PRO A 117 -8.78 -13.85 -7.19
CA PRO A 117 -9.86 -14.84 -7.21
C PRO A 117 -9.59 -16.00 -6.23
N SER A 118 -10.53 -16.25 -5.32
CA SER A 118 -10.42 -17.35 -4.34
C SER A 118 -10.59 -18.75 -4.95
N SER A 119 -11.13 -18.84 -6.16
CA SER A 119 -11.28 -20.10 -6.91
C SER A 119 -10.02 -20.52 -7.66
N ASP A 120 -8.99 -19.69 -7.64
CA ASP A 120 -7.75 -19.97 -8.36
C ASP A 120 -6.80 -20.83 -7.52
N ASN A 121 -6.15 -21.81 -8.16
CA ASN A 121 -5.26 -22.75 -7.49
C ASN A 121 -3.99 -22.12 -6.88
N GLN A 122 -3.62 -20.92 -7.30
CA GLN A 122 -2.49 -20.17 -6.73
C GLN A 122 -2.86 -19.46 -5.43
N PHE A 123 -4.16 -19.35 -5.11
CA PHE A 123 -4.64 -18.67 -3.92
C PHE A 123 -4.60 -19.62 -2.71
N LEU A 124 -3.78 -19.30 -1.73
CA LEU A 124 -3.60 -20.09 -0.51
C LEU A 124 -4.54 -19.67 0.64
N GLY A 125 -5.44 -18.73 0.40
CA GLY A 125 -6.32 -18.19 1.44
C GLY A 125 -5.75 -16.94 2.11
N MET A 126 -6.28 -16.62 3.29
CA MET A 126 -5.84 -15.49 4.10
C MET A 126 -4.64 -15.91 4.97
N LEU A 127 -3.73 -14.96 5.20
CA LEU A 127 -2.59 -15.11 6.09
C LEU A 127 -2.92 -14.59 7.51
N GLY A 128 -2.19 -15.07 8.49
CA GLY A 128 -2.18 -14.57 9.86
C GLY A 128 -2.94 -15.45 10.86
N MET A 129 -3.28 -14.89 12.02
CA MET A 129 -3.88 -15.59 13.16
C MET A 129 -5.17 -16.35 12.80
N HIS A 130 -5.97 -15.80 11.88
CA HIS A 130 -7.21 -16.39 11.37
C HIS A 130 -7.05 -16.93 9.94
N GLY A 131 -5.81 -17.11 9.50
CA GLY A 131 -5.49 -17.57 8.16
C GLY A 131 -5.50 -19.08 8.01
N THR A 132 -5.30 -19.53 6.76
CA THR A 132 -5.14 -20.95 6.45
C THR A 132 -3.77 -21.45 6.88
N TYR A 133 -3.68 -22.74 7.17
CA TYR A 133 -2.40 -23.39 7.49
C TYR A 133 -1.41 -23.26 6.32
N GLU A 134 -1.89 -23.51 5.11
CA GLU A 134 -1.11 -23.46 3.87
C GLU A 134 -0.49 -22.08 3.64
N ALA A 135 -1.27 -20.99 3.82
CA ALA A 135 -0.76 -19.65 3.67
C ALA A 135 0.31 -19.30 4.70
N ASN A 136 0.09 -19.70 5.96
CA ASN A 136 1.05 -19.43 7.03
C ASN A 136 2.36 -20.22 6.83
N MET A 137 2.29 -21.48 6.44
CA MET A 137 3.47 -22.32 6.20
C MET A 137 4.24 -21.88 4.95
N ALA A 138 3.55 -21.58 3.85
CA ALA A 138 4.18 -21.05 2.64
C ALA A 138 4.90 -19.71 2.92
N MET A 139 4.30 -18.83 3.73
CA MET A 139 4.91 -17.58 4.16
C MET A 139 6.16 -17.81 5.00
N HIS A 140 6.14 -18.76 5.94
CA HIS A 140 7.30 -19.07 6.78
C HIS A 140 8.48 -19.62 5.97
N ASP A 141 8.20 -20.43 4.95
CA ASP A 141 9.22 -21.12 4.16
C ASP A 141 9.67 -20.38 2.91
N CYS A 142 9.06 -19.24 2.57
CA CYS A 142 9.42 -18.52 1.36
C CYS A 142 10.84 -17.94 1.41
N ASP A 143 11.47 -17.82 0.25
CA ASP A 143 12.79 -17.19 0.07
C ASP A 143 12.71 -15.80 -0.50
N VAL A 144 11.59 -15.44 -1.16
CA VAL A 144 11.27 -14.10 -1.61
C VAL A 144 9.80 -13.80 -1.33
N LEU A 145 9.54 -12.70 -0.66
CA LEU A 145 8.20 -12.18 -0.39
C LEU A 145 7.96 -10.89 -1.17
N LEU A 146 6.96 -10.88 -2.05
CA LEU A 146 6.44 -9.66 -2.66
C LEU A 146 5.21 -9.18 -1.90
N ALA A 147 5.35 -8.18 -1.06
CA ALA A 147 4.26 -7.54 -0.34
C ALA A 147 3.73 -6.33 -1.12
N VAL A 148 2.43 -6.33 -1.46
CA VAL A 148 1.80 -5.28 -2.27
C VAL A 148 0.62 -4.66 -1.53
N GLY A 149 0.74 -3.39 -1.14
CA GLY A 149 -0.31 -2.64 -0.45
C GLY A 149 -0.73 -3.27 0.87
N ALA A 150 0.22 -3.89 1.58
CA ALA A 150 0.04 -4.55 2.88
C ALA A 150 1.03 -3.96 3.89
N ARG A 151 0.57 -3.64 5.09
CA ARG A 151 1.37 -2.93 6.11
C ARG A 151 2.02 -3.81 7.19
N PHE A 152 2.00 -5.11 7.05
CA PHE A 152 2.55 -6.06 8.04
C PHE A 152 1.96 -5.86 9.45
N ASP A 153 0.64 -6.02 9.57
CA ASP A 153 -0.09 -5.89 10.84
C ASP A 153 0.32 -6.98 11.84
N ASP A 154 0.24 -6.70 13.14
CA ASP A 154 0.58 -7.63 14.21
C ASP A 154 -0.24 -8.92 14.19
N ARG A 155 -1.50 -8.86 13.70
CA ARG A 155 -2.38 -10.03 13.50
C ARG A 155 -1.88 -10.99 12.42
N VAL A 156 -0.95 -10.54 11.60
CA VAL A 156 -0.34 -11.31 10.51
C VAL A 156 1.08 -11.74 10.87
N THR A 157 1.88 -10.82 11.39
CA THR A 157 3.31 -11.08 11.63
C THR A 157 3.58 -11.90 12.87
N GLY A 158 2.75 -11.73 13.93
CA GLY A 158 3.04 -12.34 15.23
C GLY A 158 4.43 -11.94 15.73
N ASP A 159 5.28 -12.91 16.01
CA ASP A 159 6.70 -12.66 16.30
C ASP A 159 7.44 -12.23 15.04
N THR A 160 7.81 -10.96 14.98
CA THR A 160 8.47 -10.35 13.82
C THR A 160 9.81 -11.01 13.46
N LYS A 161 10.49 -11.62 14.43
CA LYS A 161 11.77 -12.35 14.20
C LYS A 161 11.55 -13.69 13.50
N GLN A 162 10.37 -14.25 13.61
CA GLN A 162 10.00 -15.53 13.01
C GLN A 162 9.18 -15.37 11.72
N PHE A 163 8.79 -14.15 11.39
CA PHE A 163 8.05 -13.87 10.17
C PHE A 163 8.98 -13.89 8.96
N CYS A 164 8.76 -14.84 8.05
CA CYS A 164 9.55 -15.02 6.82
C CYS A 164 11.08 -14.97 7.06
N PRO A 165 11.64 -15.75 8.00
CA PRO A 165 13.01 -15.54 8.50
C PRO A 165 14.11 -15.73 7.45
N LYS A 166 13.78 -16.31 6.29
CA LYS A 166 14.72 -16.59 5.19
C LYS A 166 14.45 -15.74 3.95
N ALA A 167 13.36 -14.97 3.94
CA ALA A 167 12.90 -14.29 2.76
C ALA A 167 13.59 -12.96 2.55
N LYS A 168 13.93 -12.65 1.29
CA LYS A 168 14.12 -11.27 0.85
C LYS A 168 12.75 -10.63 0.64
N ILE A 169 12.53 -9.48 1.27
CA ILE A 169 11.23 -8.82 1.28
C ILE A 169 11.24 -7.63 0.34
N ILE A 170 10.38 -7.68 -0.68
CA ILE A 170 10.07 -6.56 -1.56
C ILE A 170 8.73 -5.99 -1.12
N HIS A 171 8.70 -4.69 -0.78
CA HIS A 171 7.49 -4.03 -0.30
C HIS A 171 7.07 -2.88 -1.21
N ILE A 172 5.86 -2.98 -1.76
CA ILE A 172 5.21 -1.95 -2.56
C ILE A 172 4.10 -1.30 -1.74
N ASP A 173 4.26 -0.04 -1.37
CA ASP A 173 3.24 0.72 -0.65
C ASP A 173 3.27 2.21 -1.07
N ILE A 174 2.11 2.87 -1.01
CA ILE A 174 1.99 4.30 -1.28
C ILE A 174 2.45 5.16 -0.10
N ASP A 175 2.40 4.59 1.10
CA ASP A 175 2.73 5.27 2.35
C ASP A 175 4.18 4.97 2.75
N PRO A 176 5.12 5.94 2.58
CA PRO A 176 6.51 5.72 2.95
C PRO A 176 6.69 5.42 4.45
N SER A 177 5.73 5.83 5.30
CA SER A 177 5.79 5.55 6.74
C SER A 177 5.47 4.10 7.09
N SER A 178 4.93 3.33 6.16
CA SER A 178 4.67 1.89 6.31
C SER A 178 5.89 1.03 5.99
N ILE A 179 6.85 1.58 5.23
CA ILE A 179 8.06 0.86 4.81
C ILE A 179 8.98 0.67 6.02
N SER A 180 9.43 -0.57 6.23
CA SER A 180 10.31 -0.99 7.34
C SER A 180 9.80 -0.61 8.75
N LYS A 181 8.49 -0.37 8.89
CA LYS A 181 7.89 0.03 10.17
C LYS A 181 7.78 -1.13 11.17
N ILE A 182 7.38 -2.29 10.70
CA ILE A 182 7.14 -3.51 11.51
C ILE A 182 8.15 -4.60 11.15
N ILE A 183 8.30 -4.84 9.85
CA ILE A 183 9.25 -5.80 9.27
C ILE A 183 10.26 -5.01 8.45
N GLU A 184 11.53 -5.24 8.67
CA GLU A 184 12.59 -4.68 7.84
C GLU A 184 12.48 -5.25 6.42
N VAL A 185 12.60 -4.40 5.40
CA VAL A 185 12.46 -4.80 4.01
C VAL A 185 13.76 -4.59 3.24
N ASP A 186 14.10 -5.55 2.38
CA ASP A 186 15.32 -5.49 1.58
C ASP A 186 15.19 -4.53 0.39
N HIS A 187 13.98 -4.44 -0.18
CA HIS A 187 13.72 -3.60 -1.34
C HIS A 187 12.34 -2.94 -1.24
N SER A 188 12.28 -1.63 -1.42
CA SER A 188 11.04 -0.87 -1.30
C SER A 188 10.71 -0.08 -2.55
N LEU A 189 9.43 -0.11 -2.97
CA LEU A 189 8.88 0.68 -4.06
C LEU A 189 7.74 1.55 -3.50
N ILE A 190 7.93 2.88 -3.51
CA ILE A 190 6.96 3.82 -2.92
C ILE A 190 6.09 4.40 -4.02
N GLY A 191 4.82 3.99 -4.08
CA GLY A 191 3.85 4.47 -5.07
C GLY A 191 2.59 3.64 -5.11
N LEU A 192 1.71 3.95 -6.09
CA LEU A 192 0.50 3.18 -6.30
C LEU A 192 0.83 1.78 -6.80
N SER A 193 0.25 0.76 -6.18
CA SER A 193 0.40 -0.64 -6.59
C SER A 193 0.12 -0.87 -8.08
N LEU A 194 -0.83 -0.12 -8.65
CA LEU A 194 -1.18 -0.18 -10.07
C LEU A 194 0.04 0.08 -10.98
N ILE A 195 0.85 1.08 -10.67
CA ILE A 195 1.99 1.50 -11.49
C ILE A 195 3.08 0.43 -11.43
N HIS A 196 3.42 -0.03 -10.22
CA HIS A 196 4.53 -0.95 -10.02
C HIS A 196 4.24 -2.38 -10.48
N ILE A 197 2.98 -2.82 -10.39
CA ILE A 197 2.58 -4.14 -10.89
C ILE A 197 2.52 -4.16 -12.42
N SER A 198 2.16 -3.05 -13.07
CA SER A 198 2.01 -3.01 -14.52
C SER A 198 3.32 -2.87 -15.29
N GLU A 199 4.35 -2.25 -14.73
CA GLU A 199 5.64 -2.03 -15.41
C GLU A 199 6.39 -3.35 -15.75
N PRO A 200 6.55 -4.33 -14.83
CA PRO A 200 7.19 -5.61 -15.18
C PRO A 200 6.48 -6.37 -16.30
N THR A 201 5.17 -6.15 -16.47
CA THR A 201 4.37 -6.86 -17.50
C THR A 201 4.42 -6.19 -18.88
N ARG A 202 4.93 -4.96 -18.99
CA ARG A 202 5.05 -4.23 -20.26
C ARG A 202 6.33 -4.53 -21.02
N ARG A 203 7.36 -5.03 -20.36
CA ARG A 203 8.63 -5.43 -20.99
C ARG A 203 8.68 -6.95 -21.05
N PRO A 204 9.02 -7.57 -22.20
CA PRO A 204 9.29 -8.99 -22.21
C PRO A 204 10.49 -9.25 -21.31
N ILE A 205 10.29 -10.09 -20.31
CA ILE A 205 11.39 -10.65 -19.53
C ILE A 205 12.06 -11.66 -20.47
N ILE A 206 13.16 -11.22 -21.09
CA ILE A 206 14.00 -12.08 -21.95
C ILE A 206 14.85 -12.96 -21.06
#